data_5adea4f65764baa5827dc75bdb0643c8
#
_entry.id   5adea4f65764baa5827dc75bdb0643c8
#
_cell.length_a   1.000
_cell.length_b   1.000
_cell.length_c   1.000
_cell.angle_alpha   90.00
_cell.angle_beta   90.00
_cell.angle_gamma   90.00
#
_symmetry.space_group_name_H-M   'P 1'
#
loop_
_entity.id
_entity.type
_entity.pdbx_description
1 polymer ?
#
loop_
_entity_poly.entity_id
_entity_poly.type
_entity_poly.pdbx_seq_one_letter_code
_entity_poly.pdbx_strand_id
1 'polypeptide(L)'
;MIIDQDTTLTLLERLPWLRLTPPVIAIGLAVVFKEVNFALLLATFCGCLLLSDFEITNSIDELCNVIVGQLTDADHGSVILFTVLLGAMISLMNQSGGTTAVVDRMAKFADTRQKGQVLTWLTGLIVFFDDYANTLLIGSSMRPLCDNLKISRAKLAFLIDTTAAPVAGLALSTWTAFEIGEVKKSLQTAQIEAEAAEVFFATIPFRIYPLLAIVTVATIAICGRDFGPMLKAERLALKNGSGLPTERTRSTGT
;
A
#
# COMPACT_ATOMS: atom_id res chain seq x y z
N MET A 1 3.22 34.92 -32.04
CA MET A 1 4.16 33.95 -32.62
C MET A 1 3.58 32.60 -32.27
N ILE A 2 2.85 31.99 -33.19
CA ILE A 2 2.16 30.71 -33.00
C ILE A 2 3.27 29.66 -33.04
N ILE A 3 3.66 29.14 -31.87
CA ILE A 3 4.59 27.99 -31.77
C ILE A 3 3.79 26.76 -32.17
N ASP A 4 4.23 26.17 -33.24
CA ASP A 4 3.65 25.04 -33.92
C ASP A 4 3.60 23.82 -32.94
N GLN A 5 2.41 23.50 -32.43
CA GLN A 5 2.18 22.34 -31.58
C GLN A 5 2.47 21.00 -32.29
N ASP A 6 2.67 21.01 -33.59
CA ASP A 6 2.97 19.83 -34.40
C ASP A 6 4.42 19.31 -34.25
N THR A 7 5.36 20.13 -33.76
CA THR A 7 6.76 19.74 -33.67
C THR A 7 7.06 18.90 -32.40
N THR A 8 6.32 19.12 -31.31
CA THR A 8 6.49 18.42 -30.03
C THR A 8 5.93 16.99 -30.05
N LEU A 9 4.80 16.80 -30.72
CA LEU A 9 4.24 15.47 -30.99
C LEU A 9 5.21 14.60 -31.79
N THR A 10 6.04 15.18 -32.64
CA THR A 10 6.97 14.44 -33.50
C THR A 10 8.13 13.76 -32.76
N LEU A 11 8.65 14.32 -31.65
CA LEU A 11 9.75 13.69 -30.89
C LEU A 11 9.26 12.49 -30.06
N LEU A 12 8.13 12.61 -29.37
CA LEU A 12 7.53 11.53 -28.60
C LEU A 12 6.94 10.43 -29.50
N GLU A 13 6.52 10.77 -30.71
CA GLU A 13 6.09 9.78 -31.72
C GLU A 13 7.27 9.07 -32.39
N ARG A 14 8.37 9.76 -32.66
CA ARG A 14 9.59 9.16 -33.21
C ARG A 14 10.34 8.26 -32.24
N LEU A 15 10.24 8.53 -30.94
CA LEU A 15 10.94 7.81 -29.88
C LEU A 15 9.95 7.41 -28.76
N PRO A 16 9.07 6.44 -29.00
CA PRO A 16 8.03 6.05 -28.03
C PRO A 16 8.60 5.55 -26.69
N TRP A 17 9.87 5.10 -26.67
CA TRP A 17 10.55 4.72 -25.44
C TRP A 17 10.85 5.91 -24.50
N LEU A 18 10.87 7.16 -24.99
CA LEU A 18 11.01 8.35 -24.14
C LEU A 18 9.84 8.49 -23.14
N ARG A 19 8.67 7.94 -23.45
CA ARG A 19 7.52 7.89 -22.53
C ARG A 19 7.79 7.03 -21.30
N LEU A 20 8.76 6.12 -21.37
CA LEU A 20 9.17 5.28 -20.24
C LEU A 20 10.20 5.95 -19.34
N THR A 21 10.80 7.08 -19.76
CA THR A 21 11.84 7.73 -18.95
C THR A 21 11.34 8.22 -17.59
N PRO A 22 10.18 8.91 -17.45
CA PRO A 22 9.70 9.34 -16.14
C PRO A 22 9.47 8.16 -15.16
N PRO A 23 8.78 7.07 -15.52
CA PRO A 23 8.64 5.91 -14.63
C PRO A 23 9.99 5.26 -14.25
N VAL A 24 10.91 5.12 -15.21
CA VAL A 24 12.24 4.55 -14.95
C VAL A 24 13.05 5.44 -14.00
N ILE A 25 13.00 6.76 -14.19
CA ILE A 25 13.64 7.74 -13.32
C ILE A 25 13.02 7.65 -11.92
N ALA A 26 11.69 7.59 -11.79
CA ALA A 26 11.00 7.46 -10.50
C ALA A 26 11.49 6.25 -9.72
N ILE A 27 11.51 5.08 -10.36
CA ILE A 27 11.97 3.83 -9.73
C ILE A 27 13.46 3.91 -9.38
N GLY A 28 14.29 4.36 -10.32
CA GLY A 28 15.74 4.47 -10.11
C GLY A 28 16.09 5.40 -8.94
N LEU A 29 15.50 6.60 -8.91
CA LEU A 29 15.72 7.57 -7.85
C LEU A 29 15.17 7.08 -6.50
N ALA A 30 13.98 6.45 -6.48
CA ALA A 30 13.41 5.90 -5.26
C ALA A 30 14.30 4.83 -4.62
N VAL A 31 14.93 3.98 -5.44
CA VAL A 31 15.87 2.96 -4.96
C VAL A 31 17.18 3.58 -4.44
N VAL A 32 17.71 4.58 -5.15
CA VAL A 32 19.00 5.22 -4.79
C VAL A 32 18.87 6.11 -3.56
N PHE A 33 17.86 7.00 -3.55
CA PHE A 33 17.67 7.98 -2.46
C PHE A 33 16.85 7.42 -1.29
N LYS A 34 16.15 6.29 -1.46
CA LYS A 34 15.22 5.71 -0.47
C LYS A 34 14.09 6.69 -0.06
N GLU A 35 13.82 7.67 -0.90
CA GLU A 35 12.82 8.72 -0.72
C GLU A 35 11.90 8.77 -1.94
N VAL A 36 10.68 8.21 -1.77
CA VAL A 36 9.73 8.03 -2.87
C VAL A 36 9.14 9.37 -3.32
N ASN A 37 8.79 10.25 -2.39
CA ASN A 37 8.13 11.52 -2.71
C ASN A 37 9.02 12.41 -3.57
N PHE A 38 10.31 12.52 -3.22
CA PHE A 38 11.28 13.27 -3.99
C PHE A 38 11.52 12.66 -5.37
N ALA A 39 11.59 11.33 -5.45
CA ALA A 39 11.76 10.60 -6.70
C ALA A 39 10.58 10.82 -7.66
N LEU A 40 9.36 10.75 -7.13
CA LEU A 40 8.15 11.00 -7.91
C LEU A 40 8.05 12.45 -8.40
N LEU A 41 8.37 13.43 -7.54
CA LEU A 41 8.36 14.85 -7.94
C LEU A 41 9.34 15.11 -9.07
N LEU A 42 10.59 14.60 -8.95
CA LEU A 42 11.59 14.75 -10.00
C LEU A 42 11.18 14.04 -11.30
N ALA A 43 10.62 12.84 -11.20
CA ALA A 43 10.16 12.10 -12.37
C ALA A 43 9.01 12.81 -13.08
N THR A 44 8.05 13.38 -12.32
CA THR A 44 6.97 14.19 -12.88
C THR A 44 7.53 15.43 -13.56
N PHE A 45 8.47 16.12 -12.92
CA PHE A 45 9.14 17.28 -13.54
C PHE A 45 9.89 16.89 -14.82
N CYS A 46 10.58 15.75 -14.85
CA CYS A 46 11.18 15.24 -16.08
C CYS A 46 10.15 14.95 -17.18
N GLY A 47 8.96 14.45 -16.80
CA GLY A 47 7.85 14.30 -17.72
C GLY A 47 7.37 15.63 -18.30
N CYS A 48 7.21 16.66 -17.46
CA CYS A 48 6.86 18.01 -17.89
C CYS A 48 7.94 18.63 -18.80
N LEU A 49 9.22 18.38 -18.51
CA LEU A 49 10.34 18.81 -19.37
C LEU A 49 10.27 18.19 -20.78
N LEU A 50 9.91 16.91 -20.85
CA LEU A 50 9.73 16.23 -22.14
C LEU A 50 8.52 16.74 -22.91
N LEU A 51 7.45 17.14 -22.22
CA LEU A 51 6.25 17.72 -22.85
C LEU A 51 6.44 19.16 -23.29
N SER A 52 7.33 19.91 -22.63
CA SER A 52 7.59 21.33 -22.88
C SER A 52 8.87 21.59 -23.70
N ASP A 53 9.32 20.63 -24.50
CA ASP A 53 10.54 20.72 -25.33
C ASP A 53 11.78 21.22 -24.57
N PHE A 54 11.95 20.78 -23.31
CA PHE A 54 13.03 21.19 -22.41
C PHE A 54 13.03 22.67 -22.03
N GLU A 55 11.92 23.38 -22.22
CA GLU A 55 11.77 24.76 -21.79
C GLU A 55 11.43 24.79 -20.28
N ILE A 56 12.37 25.24 -19.45
CA ILE A 56 12.26 25.15 -17.98
C ILE A 56 11.06 25.92 -17.43
N THR A 57 10.78 27.11 -17.96
CA THR A 57 9.65 27.95 -17.54
C THR A 57 8.32 27.25 -17.76
N ASN A 58 8.09 26.79 -18.97
CA ASN A 58 6.87 26.06 -19.34
C ASN A 58 6.74 24.73 -18.57
N SER A 59 7.86 24.07 -18.31
CA SER A 59 7.88 22.82 -17.52
C SER A 59 7.47 23.03 -16.07
N ILE A 60 7.86 24.17 -15.47
CA ILE A 60 7.44 24.53 -14.10
C ILE A 60 5.95 24.87 -14.08
N ASP A 61 5.47 25.63 -15.03
CA ASP A 61 4.05 25.95 -15.14
C ASP A 61 3.21 24.69 -15.33
N GLU A 62 3.65 23.77 -16.18
CA GLU A 62 2.99 22.50 -16.39
C GLU A 62 3.00 21.62 -15.13
N LEU A 63 4.12 21.55 -14.41
CA LEU A 63 4.21 20.86 -13.14
C LEU A 63 3.22 21.44 -12.11
N CYS A 64 3.14 22.76 -12.01
CA CYS A 64 2.18 23.44 -11.14
C CYS A 64 0.73 23.11 -11.54
N ASN A 65 0.42 23.11 -12.82
CA ASN A 65 -0.90 22.76 -13.34
C ASN A 65 -1.26 21.30 -13.02
N VAL A 66 -0.33 20.37 -13.20
CA VAL A 66 -0.53 18.97 -12.83
C VAL A 66 -0.81 18.83 -11.34
N ILE A 67 0.00 19.45 -10.47
CA ILE A 67 -0.20 19.37 -9.02
C ILE A 67 -1.55 19.98 -8.62
N VAL A 68 -1.87 21.17 -9.09
CA VAL A 68 -3.15 21.83 -8.79
C VAL A 68 -4.32 21.02 -9.33
N GLY A 69 -4.21 20.49 -10.55
CA GLY A 69 -5.24 19.64 -11.16
C GLY A 69 -5.52 18.40 -10.32
N GLN A 70 -4.47 17.73 -9.83
CA GLN A 70 -4.63 16.54 -8.96
C GLN A 70 -5.23 16.88 -7.58
N LEU A 71 -4.91 18.05 -7.03
CA LEU A 71 -5.47 18.49 -5.74
C LEU A 71 -6.92 18.97 -5.84
N THR A 72 -7.31 19.50 -7.00
CA THR A 72 -8.69 19.98 -7.25
C THR A 72 -9.62 18.92 -7.82
N ASP A 73 -9.08 17.77 -8.18
CA ASP A 73 -9.88 16.62 -8.60
C ASP A 73 -10.71 16.08 -7.44
N ALA A 74 -12.01 15.90 -7.66
CA ALA A 74 -12.95 15.51 -6.61
C ALA A 74 -12.69 14.11 -6.07
N ASP A 75 -12.21 13.19 -6.92
CA ASP A 75 -11.92 11.81 -6.51
C ASP A 75 -10.67 11.80 -5.62
N HIS A 76 -9.60 12.49 -6.02
CA HIS A 76 -8.38 12.63 -5.22
C HIS A 76 -8.62 13.41 -3.93
N GLY A 77 -9.40 14.48 -3.97
CA GLY A 77 -9.81 15.25 -2.79
C GLY A 77 -10.56 14.39 -1.77
N SER A 78 -11.44 13.52 -2.24
CA SER A 78 -12.17 12.57 -1.39
C SER A 78 -11.25 11.56 -0.71
N VAL A 79 -10.24 11.04 -1.41
CA VAL A 79 -9.23 10.14 -0.84
C VAL A 79 -8.39 10.83 0.22
N ILE A 80 -7.96 12.08 -0.02
CA ILE A 80 -7.19 12.87 0.96
C ILE A 80 -8.02 13.10 2.21
N LEU A 81 -9.27 13.56 2.06
CA LEU A 81 -10.18 13.80 3.18
C LEU A 81 -10.44 12.51 3.98
N PHE A 82 -10.73 11.42 3.29
CA PHE A 82 -10.92 10.10 3.92
C PHE A 82 -9.68 9.69 4.74
N THR A 83 -8.48 9.83 4.19
CA THR A 83 -7.23 9.46 4.88
C THR A 83 -7.01 10.30 6.14
N VAL A 84 -7.26 11.61 6.08
CA VAL A 84 -7.15 12.51 7.25
C VAL A 84 -8.17 12.13 8.33
N LEU A 85 -9.43 11.92 7.95
CA LEU A 85 -10.49 11.54 8.89
C LEU A 85 -10.22 10.16 9.51
N LEU A 86 -9.74 9.21 8.73
CA LEU A 86 -9.35 7.89 9.20
C LEU A 86 -8.19 7.97 10.21
N GLY A 87 -7.16 8.76 9.92
CA GLY A 87 -6.05 8.99 10.84
C GLY A 87 -6.50 9.63 12.15
N ALA A 88 -7.41 10.60 12.10
CA ALA A 88 -8.01 11.21 13.28
C ALA A 88 -8.82 10.18 14.10
N MET A 89 -9.63 9.35 13.44
CA MET A 89 -10.40 8.28 14.09
C MET A 89 -9.48 7.29 14.82
N ILE A 90 -8.41 6.84 14.17
CA ILE A 90 -7.43 5.92 14.75
C ILE A 90 -6.75 6.56 15.97
N SER A 91 -6.38 7.84 15.87
CA SER A 91 -5.79 8.59 16.98
C SER A 91 -6.73 8.65 18.18
N LEU A 92 -8.01 8.96 17.96
CA LEU A 92 -9.04 8.98 19.00
C LEU A 92 -9.25 7.59 19.64
N MET A 93 -9.30 6.54 18.84
CA MET A 93 -9.40 5.15 19.34
C MET A 93 -8.22 4.78 20.24
N ASN A 94 -7.00 5.18 19.86
CA ASN A 94 -5.81 4.92 20.67
C ASN A 94 -5.85 5.73 21.98
N GLN A 95 -6.23 7.01 21.94
CA GLN A 95 -6.30 7.88 23.12
C GLN A 95 -7.42 7.46 24.09
N SER A 96 -8.56 6.99 23.58
CA SER A 96 -9.68 6.49 24.40
C SER A 96 -9.41 5.14 25.07
N GLY A 97 -8.28 4.48 24.77
CA GLY A 97 -8.00 3.13 25.25
C GLY A 97 -8.80 2.03 24.53
N GLY A 98 -9.57 2.39 23.50
CA GLY A 98 -10.37 1.41 22.73
C GLY A 98 -9.52 0.32 22.13
N THR A 99 -8.36 0.67 21.61
CA THR A 99 -7.37 -0.29 21.05
C THR A 99 -6.92 -1.30 22.12
N THR A 100 -6.61 -0.83 23.33
CA THR A 100 -6.18 -1.68 24.45
C THR A 100 -7.31 -2.61 24.88
N ALA A 101 -8.54 -2.11 25.00
CA ALA A 101 -9.70 -2.92 25.37
C ALA A 101 -9.98 -4.05 24.37
N VAL A 102 -9.83 -3.80 23.06
CA VAL A 102 -9.95 -4.81 22.01
C VAL A 102 -8.86 -5.87 22.17
N VAL A 103 -7.61 -5.46 22.36
CA VAL A 103 -6.47 -6.39 22.53
C VAL A 103 -6.66 -7.26 23.78
N ASP A 104 -7.06 -6.69 24.91
CA ASP A 104 -7.30 -7.44 26.15
C ASP A 104 -8.42 -8.48 25.99
N ARG A 105 -9.45 -8.12 25.24
CA ARG A 105 -10.54 -9.03 24.90
C ARG A 105 -10.05 -10.18 24.00
N MET A 106 -9.26 -9.85 22.99
CA MET A 106 -8.72 -10.80 22.03
C MET A 106 -7.64 -11.69 22.65
N ALA A 107 -6.83 -11.16 23.55
CA ALA A 107 -5.81 -11.92 24.28
C ALA A 107 -6.37 -13.14 25.03
N LYS A 108 -7.63 -13.06 25.47
CA LYS A 108 -8.33 -14.18 26.14
C LYS A 108 -8.54 -15.39 25.23
N PHE A 109 -8.54 -15.21 23.92
CA PHE A 109 -8.71 -16.27 22.92
C PHE A 109 -7.39 -16.77 22.34
N ALA A 110 -6.27 -16.08 22.61
CA ALA A 110 -4.96 -16.37 22.05
C ALA A 110 -3.96 -16.76 23.15
N ASP A 111 -4.11 -17.97 23.69
CA ASP A 111 -3.26 -18.57 24.72
C ASP A 111 -1.99 -19.22 24.13
N THR A 112 -1.92 -19.37 22.81
CA THR A 112 -0.76 -19.96 22.12
C THR A 112 -0.30 -19.05 20.96
N ARG A 113 0.97 -19.20 20.56
CA ARG A 113 1.54 -18.46 19.42
C ARG A 113 0.74 -18.67 18.12
N GLN A 114 0.32 -19.90 17.86
CA GLN A 114 -0.49 -20.22 16.67
C GLN A 114 -1.83 -19.51 16.72
N LYS A 115 -2.53 -19.57 17.85
CA LYS A 115 -3.81 -18.86 18.01
C LYS A 115 -3.63 -17.34 17.88
N GLY A 116 -2.53 -16.77 18.41
CA GLY A 116 -2.22 -15.36 18.24
C GLY A 116 -2.01 -14.97 16.79
N GLN A 117 -1.30 -15.79 16.00
CA GLN A 117 -1.09 -15.57 14.58
C GLN A 117 -2.40 -15.69 13.78
N VAL A 118 -3.19 -16.74 14.04
CA VAL A 118 -4.50 -16.93 13.39
C VAL A 118 -5.45 -15.78 13.73
N LEU A 119 -5.46 -15.35 14.99
CA LEU A 119 -6.28 -14.23 15.42
C LEU A 119 -5.88 -12.93 14.72
N THR A 120 -4.57 -12.65 14.61
CA THR A 120 -4.07 -11.49 13.86
C THR A 120 -4.49 -11.55 12.39
N TRP A 121 -4.37 -12.71 11.75
CA TRP A 121 -4.81 -12.92 10.37
C TRP A 121 -6.32 -12.72 10.22
N LEU A 122 -7.16 -13.31 11.09
CA LEU A 122 -8.61 -13.13 11.06
C LEU A 122 -9.02 -11.66 11.25
N THR A 123 -8.35 -10.95 12.16
CA THR A 123 -8.60 -9.52 12.37
C THR A 123 -8.24 -8.72 11.11
N GLY A 124 -7.17 -9.12 10.39
CA GLY A 124 -6.80 -8.54 9.11
C GLY A 124 -7.88 -8.72 8.03
N LEU A 125 -8.58 -9.86 8.03
CA LEU A 125 -9.71 -10.08 7.11
C LEU A 125 -10.93 -9.22 7.43
N ILE A 126 -11.15 -8.88 8.71
CA ILE A 126 -12.31 -8.07 9.13
C ILE A 126 -12.13 -6.60 8.74
N VAL A 127 -10.90 -6.08 8.79
CA VAL A 127 -10.59 -4.69 8.42
C VAL A 127 -10.25 -4.63 6.92
N PHE A 128 -11.24 -4.87 6.06
CA PHE A 128 -11.06 -5.01 4.61
C PHE A 128 -11.22 -3.71 3.82
N PHE A 129 -11.81 -2.70 4.42
CA PHE A 129 -12.24 -1.48 3.73
C PHE A 129 -11.09 -0.57 3.32
N ASP A 130 -9.92 -0.69 3.96
CA ASP A 130 -8.73 0.11 3.65
C ASP A 130 -7.46 -0.57 4.18
N ASP A 131 -6.39 -0.62 3.38
CA ASP A 131 -5.12 -1.28 3.73
C ASP A 131 -4.30 -0.47 4.74
N TYR A 132 -4.35 0.87 4.68
CA TYR A 132 -3.71 1.73 5.67
C TYR A 132 -4.37 1.59 7.04
N ALA A 133 -5.71 1.63 7.07
CA ALA A 133 -6.48 1.38 8.29
C ALA A 133 -6.15 0.02 8.89
N ASN A 134 -6.14 -1.02 8.05
CA ASN A 134 -5.77 -2.38 8.46
C ASN A 134 -4.38 -2.39 9.12
N THR A 135 -3.36 -1.86 8.43
CA THR A 135 -1.98 -1.83 8.91
C THR A 135 -1.83 -1.04 10.21
N LEU A 136 -2.45 0.14 10.31
CA LEU A 136 -2.34 1.00 11.49
C LEU A 136 -3.12 0.46 12.69
N LEU A 137 -4.37 0.03 12.49
CA LEU A 137 -5.22 -0.50 13.55
C LEU A 137 -4.68 -1.82 14.09
N ILE A 138 -4.45 -2.78 13.21
CA ILE A 138 -4.03 -4.12 13.62
C ILE A 138 -2.57 -4.10 14.07
N GLY A 139 -1.72 -3.35 13.35
CA GLY A 139 -0.32 -3.18 13.70
C GLY A 139 -0.12 -2.65 15.10
N SER A 140 -0.85 -1.61 15.49
CA SER A 140 -0.77 -1.05 16.84
C SER A 140 -1.44 -1.96 17.88
N SER A 141 -2.62 -2.51 17.59
CA SER A 141 -3.42 -3.30 18.51
C SER A 141 -2.82 -4.67 18.81
N MET A 142 -2.25 -5.34 17.81
CA MET A 142 -1.71 -6.70 17.97
C MET A 142 -0.29 -6.73 18.53
N ARG A 143 0.42 -5.61 18.57
CA ARG A 143 1.80 -5.54 19.10
C ARG A 143 1.93 -6.10 20.51
N PRO A 144 1.15 -5.66 21.52
CA PRO A 144 1.26 -6.16 22.88
C PRO A 144 0.97 -7.66 22.96
N LEU A 145 -0.03 -8.14 22.23
CA LEU A 145 -0.37 -9.56 22.17
C LEU A 145 0.78 -10.40 21.58
N CYS A 146 1.33 -9.95 20.45
CA CYS A 146 2.45 -10.63 19.79
C CYS A 146 3.70 -10.65 20.67
N ASP A 147 4.00 -9.55 21.37
CA ASP A 147 5.13 -9.49 22.31
C ASP A 147 4.96 -10.48 23.48
N ASN A 148 3.76 -10.56 24.07
CA ASN A 148 3.44 -11.49 25.14
C ASN A 148 3.56 -12.95 24.68
N LEU A 149 3.16 -13.24 23.45
CA LEU A 149 3.24 -14.58 22.85
C LEU A 149 4.62 -14.87 22.22
N LYS A 150 5.58 -13.96 22.34
CA LYS A 150 6.94 -14.05 21.76
C LYS A 150 6.93 -14.27 20.24
N ILE A 151 5.96 -13.65 19.56
CA ILE A 151 5.88 -13.59 18.10
C ILE A 151 6.73 -12.39 17.66
N SER A 152 7.62 -12.58 16.68
CA SER A 152 8.51 -11.50 16.22
C SER A 152 7.72 -10.36 15.56
N ARG A 153 8.24 -9.13 15.68
CA ARG A 153 7.68 -7.97 15.00
C ARG A 153 7.71 -8.13 13.47
N ALA A 154 8.70 -8.84 12.95
CA ALA A 154 8.78 -9.18 11.54
C ALA A 154 7.63 -10.11 11.12
N LYS A 155 7.27 -11.09 11.96
CA LYS A 155 6.13 -11.97 11.70
C LYS A 155 4.80 -11.22 11.77
N LEU A 156 4.64 -10.34 12.75
CA LEU A 156 3.46 -9.47 12.83
C LEU A 156 3.32 -8.61 11.57
N ALA A 157 4.40 -7.96 11.15
CA ALA A 157 4.41 -7.15 9.92
C ALA A 157 4.03 -8.00 8.70
N PHE A 158 4.58 -9.20 8.57
CA PHE A 158 4.24 -10.12 7.48
C PHE A 158 2.76 -10.51 7.48
N LEU A 159 2.19 -10.86 8.65
CA LEU A 159 0.77 -11.24 8.77
C LEU A 159 -0.14 -10.10 8.32
N ILE A 160 0.18 -8.86 8.70
CA ILE A 160 -0.62 -7.69 8.39
C ILE A 160 -0.45 -7.30 6.92
N ASP A 161 0.77 -7.10 6.47
CA ASP A 161 1.10 -6.61 5.13
C ASP A 161 0.59 -7.54 4.04
N THR A 162 0.78 -8.85 4.22
CA THR A 162 0.32 -9.85 3.25
C THR A 162 -1.20 -10.10 3.31
N THR A 163 -1.91 -9.50 4.27
CA THR A 163 -3.38 -9.60 4.37
C THR A 163 -4.05 -8.29 3.95
N ALA A 164 -3.52 -7.15 4.34
CA ALA A 164 -4.14 -5.84 4.15
C ALA A 164 -4.44 -5.53 2.67
N ALA A 165 -3.43 -5.45 1.83
CA ALA A 165 -3.59 -5.14 0.41
C ALA A 165 -4.34 -6.23 -0.37
N PRO A 166 -4.07 -7.55 -0.20
CA PRO A 166 -4.84 -8.58 -0.85
C PRO A 166 -6.33 -8.57 -0.52
N VAL A 167 -6.68 -8.33 0.75
CA VAL A 167 -8.09 -8.29 1.15
C VAL A 167 -8.78 -7.04 0.61
N ALA A 168 -8.13 -5.89 0.68
CA ALA A 168 -8.65 -4.64 0.14
C ALA A 168 -8.90 -4.72 -1.38
N GLY A 169 -8.08 -5.45 -2.12
CA GLY A 169 -8.25 -5.66 -3.56
C GLY A 169 -9.34 -6.70 -3.95
N LEU A 170 -9.88 -7.45 -2.99
CA LEU A 170 -10.95 -8.43 -3.24
C LEU A 170 -12.30 -8.02 -2.68
N ALA A 171 -12.32 -7.12 -1.70
CA ALA A 171 -13.52 -6.66 -1.01
C ALA A 171 -13.92 -5.25 -1.47
N LEU A 172 -15.08 -4.77 -0.99
CA LEU A 172 -15.50 -3.40 -1.19
C LEU A 172 -14.64 -2.46 -0.33
N SER A 173 -13.63 -1.88 -0.94
CA SER A 173 -12.65 -0.99 -0.31
C SER A 173 -12.49 0.32 -1.09
N THR A 174 -11.70 1.25 -0.57
CA THR A 174 -11.31 2.47 -1.29
C THR A 174 -10.57 2.14 -2.59
N TRP A 175 -9.72 1.10 -2.59
CA TRP A 175 -9.02 0.62 -3.78
C TRP A 175 -9.97 0.04 -4.82
N THR A 176 -10.97 -0.72 -4.41
CA THR A 176 -12.01 -1.25 -5.31
C THR A 176 -12.77 -0.12 -6.00
N ALA A 177 -13.12 0.93 -5.26
CA ALA A 177 -13.78 2.09 -5.85
C ALA A 177 -12.89 2.79 -6.89
N PHE A 178 -11.61 2.95 -6.59
CA PHE A 178 -10.63 3.51 -7.53
C PHE A 178 -10.48 2.63 -8.78
N GLU A 179 -10.28 1.31 -8.62
CA GLU A 179 -10.13 0.39 -9.74
C GLU A 179 -11.37 0.35 -10.64
N ILE A 180 -12.58 0.39 -10.07
CA ILE A 180 -13.84 0.47 -10.84
C ILE A 180 -13.88 1.78 -11.64
N GLY A 181 -13.40 2.89 -11.09
CA GLY A 181 -13.26 4.16 -11.80
C GLY A 181 -12.35 4.06 -13.01
N GLU A 182 -11.20 3.41 -12.88
CA GLU A 182 -10.25 3.22 -13.98
C GLU A 182 -10.78 2.23 -15.05
N VAL A 183 -11.49 1.17 -14.63
CA VAL A 183 -12.21 0.28 -15.56
C VAL A 183 -13.24 1.04 -16.36
N LYS A 184 -14.02 1.93 -15.70
CA LYS A 184 -15.03 2.76 -16.37
C LYS A 184 -14.39 3.66 -17.43
N LYS A 185 -13.30 4.36 -17.12
CA LYS A 185 -12.56 5.19 -18.09
C LYS A 185 -12.06 4.35 -19.28
N SER A 186 -11.54 3.15 -18.99
CA SER A 186 -11.02 2.24 -20.02
C SER A 186 -12.12 1.74 -20.95
N LEU A 187 -13.29 1.36 -20.40
CA LEU A 187 -14.47 0.94 -21.18
C LEU A 187 -14.99 2.07 -22.07
N GLN A 188 -15.06 3.30 -21.55
CA GLN A 188 -15.45 4.48 -22.31
C GLN A 188 -14.48 4.75 -23.47
N THR A 189 -13.18 4.66 -23.23
CA THR A 189 -12.16 4.85 -24.28
C THR A 189 -12.25 3.76 -25.36
N ALA A 190 -12.55 2.54 -24.97
CA ALA A 190 -12.71 1.41 -25.88
C ALA A 190 -14.09 1.37 -26.55
N GLN A 191 -15.01 2.28 -26.20
CA GLN A 191 -16.41 2.31 -26.68
C GLN A 191 -17.16 1.00 -26.43
N ILE A 192 -16.90 0.36 -25.28
CA ILE A 192 -17.56 -0.87 -24.84
C ILE A 192 -18.67 -0.51 -23.85
N GLU A 193 -19.90 -0.87 -24.18
CA GLU A 193 -21.04 -0.73 -23.29
C GLU A 193 -21.09 -1.90 -22.30
N ALA A 194 -20.44 -1.73 -21.13
CA ALA A 194 -20.47 -2.67 -20.03
C ALA A 194 -20.48 -1.93 -18.69
N GLU A 195 -21.09 -2.52 -17.67
CA GLU A 195 -21.07 -1.96 -16.32
C GLU A 195 -19.70 -2.22 -15.67
N ALA A 196 -19.00 -1.15 -15.32
CA ALA A 196 -17.62 -1.25 -14.81
C ALA A 196 -17.50 -2.08 -13.52
N ALA A 197 -18.50 -1.97 -12.63
CA ALA A 197 -18.52 -2.75 -11.40
C ALA A 197 -18.69 -4.26 -11.71
N GLU A 198 -19.56 -4.62 -12.65
CA GLU A 198 -19.78 -6.00 -13.05
C GLU A 198 -18.49 -6.61 -13.64
N VAL A 199 -17.83 -5.87 -14.54
CA VAL A 199 -16.53 -6.27 -15.11
C VAL A 199 -15.50 -6.47 -14.00
N PHE A 200 -15.40 -5.52 -13.05
CA PHE A 200 -14.47 -5.63 -11.93
C PHE A 200 -14.73 -6.91 -11.11
N PHE A 201 -15.96 -7.13 -10.66
CA PHE A 201 -16.28 -8.32 -9.85
C PHE A 201 -16.08 -9.63 -10.60
N ALA A 202 -16.27 -9.65 -11.90
CA ALA A 202 -15.97 -10.81 -12.74
C ALA A 202 -14.48 -11.16 -12.78
N THR A 203 -13.56 -10.19 -12.50
CA THR A 203 -12.11 -10.45 -12.44
C THR A 203 -11.67 -11.11 -11.14
N ILE A 204 -12.44 -11.04 -10.04
CA ILE A 204 -12.04 -11.52 -8.71
C ILE A 204 -11.54 -12.97 -8.71
N PRO A 205 -12.23 -13.95 -9.35
CA PRO A 205 -11.76 -15.33 -9.37
C PRO A 205 -10.40 -15.52 -10.06
N PHE A 206 -10.00 -14.58 -10.92
CA PHE A 206 -8.77 -14.60 -11.69
C PHE A 206 -7.63 -13.82 -11.00
N ARG A 207 -7.90 -13.16 -9.88
CA ARG A 207 -6.89 -12.45 -9.06
C ARG A 207 -6.10 -13.44 -8.22
N ILE A 208 -5.26 -14.23 -8.88
CA ILE A 208 -4.55 -15.37 -8.28
C ILE A 208 -3.66 -14.93 -7.11
N TYR A 209 -2.95 -13.79 -7.24
CA TYR A 209 -2.03 -13.32 -6.20
C TYR A 209 -2.75 -13.03 -4.86
N PRO A 210 -3.77 -12.18 -4.79
CA PRO A 210 -4.51 -11.93 -3.55
C PRO A 210 -5.07 -13.19 -2.90
N LEU A 211 -5.66 -14.08 -3.70
CA LEU A 211 -6.23 -15.33 -3.22
C LEU A 211 -5.15 -16.26 -2.62
N LEU A 212 -4.04 -16.45 -3.34
CA LEU A 212 -2.93 -17.26 -2.84
C LEU A 212 -2.22 -16.63 -1.64
N ALA A 213 -2.10 -15.30 -1.59
CA ALA A 213 -1.50 -14.59 -0.46
C ALA A 213 -2.28 -14.87 0.83
N ILE A 214 -3.60 -14.69 0.81
CA ILE A 214 -4.48 -14.95 1.96
C ILE A 214 -4.38 -16.40 2.42
N VAL A 215 -4.43 -17.35 1.50
CA VAL A 215 -4.32 -18.80 1.80
C VAL A 215 -2.92 -19.14 2.35
N THR A 216 -1.86 -18.58 1.78
CA THR A 216 -0.49 -18.80 2.22
C THR A 216 -0.29 -18.31 3.66
N VAL A 217 -0.75 -17.08 3.96
CA VAL A 217 -0.65 -16.53 5.32
C VAL A 217 -1.45 -17.37 6.31
N ALA A 218 -2.68 -17.78 5.95
CA ALA A 218 -3.48 -18.68 6.77
C ALA A 218 -2.73 -19.98 7.06
N THR A 219 -2.16 -20.61 6.03
CA THR A 219 -1.42 -21.86 6.15
C THR A 219 -0.21 -21.70 7.08
N ILE A 220 0.56 -20.63 6.92
CA ILE A 220 1.73 -20.33 7.75
C ILE A 220 1.31 -20.07 9.21
N ALA A 221 0.23 -19.34 9.44
CA ALA A 221 -0.30 -19.04 10.77
C ALA A 221 -0.80 -20.30 11.50
N ILE A 222 -1.53 -21.16 10.78
CA ILE A 222 -2.08 -22.42 11.33
C ILE A 222 -0.98 -23.45 11.54
N CYS A 223 -0.08 -23.65 10.58
CA CYS A 223 1.00 -24.62 10.70
C CYS A 223 2.07 -24.18 11.70
N GLY A 224 2.21 -22.88 11.97
CA GLY A 224 3.24 -22.33 12.86
C GLY A 224 4.66 -22.58 12.37
N ARG A 225 4.83 -22.83 11.07
CA ARG A 225 6.13 -23.09 10.45
C ARG A 225 6.59 -21.87 9.67
N ASP A 226 7.82 -21.46 9.93
CA ASP A 226 8.47 -20.34 9.26
C ASP A 226 9.68 -20.81 8.47
N PHE A 227 10.09 -20.02 7.47
CA PHE A 227 11.24 -20.31 6.62
C PHE A 227 12.09 -19.05 6.39
N GLY A 228 13.33 -19.25 5.93
CA GLY A 228 14.24 -18.17 5.56
C GLY A 228 14.50 -17.15 6.68
N PRO A 229 14.54 -15.83 6.35
CA PRO A 229 14.80 -14.77 7.33
C PRO A 229 13.75 -14.71 8.45
N MET A 230 12.49 -15.02 8.15
CA MET A 230 11.40 -15.04 9.12
C MET A 230 11.65 -16.05 10.24
N LEU A 231 12.13 -17.26 9.91
CA LEU A 231 12.48 -18.27 10.90
C LEU A 231 13.59 -17.78 11.84
N LYS A 232 14.57 -17.01 11.32
CA LYS A 232 15.62 -16.41 12.17
C LYS A 232 15.03 -15.39 13.14
N ALA A 233 14.13 -14.53 12.67
CA ALA A 233 13.46 -13.53 13.50
C ALA A 233 12.62 -14.20 14.61
N GLU A 234 11.87 -15.25 14.28
CA GLU A 234 11.06 -16.00 15.23
C GLU A 234 11.91 -16.72 16.28
N ARG A 235 13.03 -17.33 15.90
CA ARG A 235 13.97 -17.95 16.85
C ARG A 235 14.61 -16.94 17.79
N LEU A 236 14.92 -15.74 17.29
CA LEU A 236 15.44 -14.63 18.12
C LEU A 236 14.38 -14.14 19.12
N ALA A 237 13.14 -13.96 18.69
CA ALA A 237 12.03 -13.56 19.56
C ALA A 237 11.81 -14.57 20.70
N LEU A 238 11.89 -15.88 20.41
CA LEU A 238 11.81 -16.94 21.41
C LEU A 238 12.99 -16.89 22.41
N LYS A 239 14.21 -16.68 21.91
CA LYS A 239 15.42 -16.65 22.72
C LYS A 239 15.49 -15.40 23.63
N ASN A 240 15.06 -14.25 23.12
CA ASN A 240 15.10 -13.00 23.85
C ASN A 240 13.92 -12.79 24.80
N GLY A 241 12.90 -13.66 24.74
CA GLY A 241 11.71 -13.55 25.57
C GLY A 241 10.76 -12.41 25.18
N SER A 242 11.04 -11.69 24.09
CA SER A 242 10.21 -10.60 23.57
C SER A 242 10.24 -10.57 22.03
N GLY A 243 9.20 -10.03 21.41
CA GLY A 243 9.13 -9.83 19.97
C GLY A 243 10.06 -8.73 19.44
N LEU A 244 10.78 -8.02 20.32
CA LEU A 244 11.66 -6.90 19.96
C LEU A 244 13.03 -7.42 19.47
N PRO A 245 13.61 -6.79 18.42
CA PRO A 245 14.99 -7.03 18.02
C PRO A 245 15.94 -6.57 19.14
N THR A 246 16.96 -7.35 19.43
CA THR A 246 18.02 -6.92 20.36
C THR A 246 18.80 -5.76 19.74
N GLU A 247 19.28 -4.81 20.54
CA GLU A 247 20.03 -3.62 20.09
C GLU A 247 21.23 -3.94 19.17
N ARG A 248 21.78 -5.15 19.24
CA ARG A 248 22.88 -5.59 18.37
C ARG A 248 22.52 -5.68 16.88
N THR A 249 21.24 -5.76 16.53
CA THR A 249 20.80 -5.83 15.12
C THR A 249 20.60 -4.44 14.50
N ARG A 250 20.63 -3.38 15.31
CA ARG A 250 20.53 -1.99 14.81
C ARG A 250 21.84 -1.44 14.24
N SER A 251 22.98 -1.99 14.62
CA SER A 251 24.31 -1.45 14.23
C SER A 251 24.89 -1.99 12.93
N THR A 252 24.20 -2.89 12.23
CA THR A 252 24.69 -3.48 10.97
C THR A 252 23.81 -3.13 9.74
N GLY A 253 22.94 -2.14 9.86
CA GLY A 253 22.05 -1.67 8.80
C GLY A 253 22.29 -0.19 8.46
N THR A 254 23.55 0.20 8.24
CA THR A 254 23.91 1.47 7.58
C THR A 254 24.42 1.20 6.17
#